data_72ede956eb47cbf4ff28d389acc6f986
#
_entry.id   72ede956eb47cbf4ff28d389acc6f986
#
_cell.length_a   1.000
_cell.length_b   1.000
_cell.length_c   1.000
_cell.angle_alpha   90.00
_cell.angle_beta   90.00
_cell.angle_gamma   90.00
#
_symmetry.space_group_name_H-M   'P 1'
#
loop_
_entity.id
_entity.type
_entity.pdbx_description
1 polymer ?
#
loop_
_entity_poly.entity_id
_entity_poly.type
_entity_poly.pdbx_seq_one_letter_code
_entity_poly.pdbx_strand_id
1 'polypeptide(L)'
;MKKLAAAFIFAVVFVFVLGVAGKKPTLNLYDINRGREISLAEAMPALKLNRIILIGEHHNNEEHHAAQLAVIRALKESGAKMAVGLEMFRSDSQPALDRWVEGTLDESKFQKIFFDNWSYPWSTYGMIFNYARDKKIPLIGLNVPREITRQVAQQGFKSLNETQRAKLSNITCRVDKEYMDYIKKAFGAHAHGNLNFTYFCEAQLVWDNIMAVNALEYLDKNPEATLVVLTGTGHAQKDAMPRQIRKRSQLNLAVILPQVKGIVEPQTVNDQEADYLMLDL
;
A
#
# COMPACT_ATOMS: atom_id res chain seq x y z
N MET A 1 1.12 63.49 -59.88
CA MET A 1 0.42 62.29 -59.43
C MET A 1 1.26 61.73 -58.28
N LYS A 2 0.87 62.01 -57.04
CA LYS A 2 1.54 61.49 -55.80
C LYS A 2 0.81 60.25 -55.31
N LYS A 3 1.51 59.12 -55.28
CA LYS A 3 0.98 57.86 -54.70
C LYS A 3 1.20 57.94 -53.22
N LEU A 4 0.12 57.89 -52.41
CA LEU A 4 0.16 57.65 -51.00
C LEU A 4 0.30 56.12 -50.79
N ALA A 5 1.35 55.74 -50.06
CA ALA A 5 1.48 54.37 -49.54
C ALA A 5 0.89 54.34 -48.15
N ALA A 6 -0.17 53.48 -47.93
CA ALA A 6 -0.74 53.23 -46.62
C ALA A 6 0.04 52.08 -45.95
N ALA A 7 0.66 52.39 -44.83
CA ALA A 7 1.32 51.40 -43.99
C ALA A 7 0.28 50.77 -43.01
N PHE A 8 0.01 49.48 -43.16
CA PHE A 8 -0.79 48.69 -42.22
C PHE A 8 0.10 48.25 -41.06
N ILE A 9 -0.13 48.79 -39.87
CA ILE A 9 0.49 48.34 -38.64
C ILE A 9 -0.34 47.16 -38.10
N PHE A 10 0.20 45.96 -38.18
CA PHE A 10 -0.37 44.79 -37.51
C PHE A 10 0.03 44.81 -36.02
N ALA A 11 -0.91 45.16 -35.15
CA ALA A 11 -0.74 44.98 -33.71
C ALA A 11 -0.92 43.51 -33.32
N VAL A 12 0.17 42.83 -33.00
CA VAL A 12 0.13 41.48 -32.43
C VAL A 12 -0.24 41.60 -30.96
N VAL A 13 -1.49 41.27 -30.64
CA VAL A 13 -1.95 41.16 -29.24
C VAL A 13 -1.47 39.82 -28.68
N PHE A 14 -0.46 39.83 -27.82
CA PHE A 14 -0.05 38.71 -27.01
C PHE A 14 -1.09 38.51 -25.90
N VAL A 15 -1.98 37.54 -26.07
CA VAL A 15 -2.86 37.11 -24.98
C VAL A 15 -2.03 36.21 -24.06
N PHE A 16 -1.60 36.73 -22.92
CA PHE A 16 -1.05 35.95 -21.83
C PHE A 16 -2.21 35.12 -21.19
N VAL A 17 -2.33 33.88 -21.57
CA VAL A 17 -3.17 32.93 -20.82
C VAL A 17 -2.44 32.63 -19.53
N LEU A 18 -2.79 33.33 -18.47
CA LEU A 18 -2.44 32.95 -17.11
C LEU A 18 -3.15 31.61 -16.82
N GLY A 19 -2.42 30.51 -17.01
CA GLY A 19 -2.86 29.21 -16.57
C GLY A 19 -3.11 29.27 -15.06
N VAL A 20 -4.36 29.25 -14.63
CA VAL A 20 -4.73 28.98 -13.24
C VAL A 20 -4.27 27.56 -12.98
N ALA A 21 -3.11 27.42 -12.35
CA ALA A 21 -2.68 26.14 -11.81
C ALA A 21 -3.69 25.76 -10.75
N GLY A 22 -4.66 24.91 -11.12
CA GLY A 22 -5.59 24.30 -10.17
C GLY A 22 -4.75 23.68 -9.07
N LYS A 23 -4.99 24.06 -7.81
CA LYS A 23 -4.38 23.38 -6.65
C LYS A 23 -4.66 21.89 -6.81
N LYS A 24 -3.61 21.08 -6.99
CA LYS A 24 -3.75 19.63 -6.85
C LYS A 24 -4.42 19.37 -5.51
N PRO A 25 -5.45 18.51 -5.45
CA PRO A 25 -6.06 18.16 -4.17
C PRO A 25 -4.95 17.68 -3.24
N THR A 26 -4.75 18.37 -2.14
CA THR A 26 -3.75 18.02 -1.12
C THR A 26 -4.40 16.96 -0.24
N LEU A 27 -3.80 15.77 -0.18
CA LEU A 27 -4.20 14.75 0.78
C LEU A 27 -3.97 15.30 2.21
N ASN A 28 -5.05 15.32 3.00
CA ASN A 28 -5.02 15.67 4.41
C ASN A 28 -4.86 14.41 5.25
N LEU A 29 -4.06 14.52 6.29
CA LEU A 29 -3.81 13.48 7.26
C LEU A 29 -4.16 13.99 8.65
N TYR A 30 -4.67 13.11 9.49
CA TYR A 30 -4.73 13.36 10.93
C TYR A 30 -3.49 12.74 11.59
N ASP A 31 -2.65 13.55 12.20
CA ASP A 31 -1.50 13.09 13.00
C ASP A 31 -2.01 12.66 14.37
N ILE A 32 -2.03 11.36 14.62
CA ILE A 32 -2.61 10.77 15.83
C ILE A 32 -1.83 11.20 17.07
N ASN A 33 -0.49 11.25 16.99
CA ASN A 33 0.36 11.61 18.10
C ASN A 33 0.20 13.08 18.49
N ARG A 34 -0.07 13.97 17.51
CA ARG A 34 -0.23 15.41 17.75
C ARG A 34 -1.68 15.82 17.94
N GLY A 35 -2.64 14.93 17.63
CA GLY A 35 -4.07 15.17 17.76
C GLY A 35 -4.59 16.27 16.84
N ARG A 36 -4.02 16.42 15.63
CA ARG A 36 -4.41 17.48 14.68
C ARG A 36 -4.30 17.07 13.22
N GLU A 37 -5.06 17.77 12.40
CA GLU A 37 -4.93 17.67 10.95
C GLU A 37 -3.65 18.34 10.44
N ILE A 38 -3.05 17.72 9.45
CA ILE A 38 -1.86 18.21 8.72
C ILE A 38 -1.99 17.86 7.24
N SER A 39 -1.32 18.60 6.39
CA SER A 39 -1.17 18.21 4.99
C SER A 39 -0.16 17.05 4.84
N LEU A 40 -0.27 16.30 3.75
CA LEU A 40 0.76 15.30 3.40
C LEU A 40 2.16 15.94 3.34
N ALA A 41 2.27 17.18 2.85
CA ALA A 41 3.54 17.91 2.78
C ALA A 41 4.16 18.15 4.17
N GLU A 42 3.34 18.44 5.19
CA GLU A 42 3.79 18.58 6.58
C GLU A 42 4.21 17.24 7.20
N ALA A 43 3.60 16.12 6.77
CA ALA A 43 3.94 14.78 7.24
C ALA A 43 5.25 14.24 6.62
N MET A 44 5.62 14.70 5.42
CA MET A 44 6.75 14.15 4.64
C MET A 44 8.09 14.08 5.41
N PRO A 45 8.52 15.09 6.18
CA PRO A 45 9.76 15.00 6.94
C PRO A 45 9.78 13.82 7.93
N ALA A 46 8.66 13.54 8.61
CA ALA A 46 8.54 12.42 9.53
C ALA A 46 8.40 11.07 8.78
N LEU A 47 7.64 11.02 7.70
CA LEU A 47 7.51 9.81 6.89
C LEU A 47 8.84 9.34 6.31
N LYS A 48 9.70 10.26 5.86
CA LYS A 48 11.03 9.96 5.30
C LYS A 48 12.02 9.35 6.31
N LEU A 49 11.77 9.44 7.60
CA LEU A 49 12.59 8.80 8.63
C LEU A 49 12.31 7.29 8.74
N ASN A 50 11.28 6.81 8.08
CA ASN A 50 10.88 5.42 8.15
C ASN A 50 11.40 4.62 6.95
N ARG A 51 11.83 3.40 7.25
CA ARG A 51 12.27 2.42 6.24
C ARG A 51 11.09 1.66 5.64
N ILE A 52 9.99 1.59 6.38
CA ILE A 52 8.75 0.93 5.94
C ILE A 52 7.59 1.89 6.23
N ILE A 53 6.74 2.10 5.22
CA ILE A 53 5.51 2.89 5.36
C ILE A 53 4.36 1.99 4.90
N LEU A 54 3.52 1.56 5.84
CA LEU A 54 2.34 0.77 5.49
C LEU A 54 1.16 1.72 5.27
N ILE A 55 0.44 1.53 4.17
CA ILE A 55 -0.74 2.33 3.82
C ILE A 55 -1.92 1.38 3.65
N GLY A 56 -2.84 1.45 4.60
CA GLY A 56 -4.06 0.65 4.61
C GLY A 56 -5.05 1.06 3.53
N GLU A 57 -5.90 0.11 3.13
CA GLU A 57 -6.98 0.35 2.17
C GLU A 57 -8.22 -0.49 2.46
N HIS A 58 -9.35 -0.07 1.89
CA HIS A 58 -10.44 -0.97 1.53
C HIS A 58 -10.27 -1.27 0.04
N HIS A 59 -10.15 -2.55 -0.30
CA HIS A 59 -9.75 -3.01 -1.64
C HIS A 59 -10.64 -2.54 -2.80
N ASN A 60 -11.87 -2.15 -2.53
CA ASN A 60 -12.84 -1.66 -3.50
C ASN A 60 -13.04 -0.13 -3.45
N ASN A 61 -12.20 0.60 -2.73
CA ASN A 61 -12.32 2.06 -2.60
C ASN A 61 -11.24 2.76 -3.45
N GLU A 62 -11.67 3.42 -4.54
CA GLU A 62 -10.76 4.12 -5.46
C GLU A 62 -10.07 5.33 -4.81
N GLU A 63 -10.72 5.99 -3.84
CA GLU A 63 -10.17 7.16 -3.14
C GLU A 63 -8.99 6.73 -2.26
N HIS A 64 -9.07 5.56 -1.61
CA HIS A 64 -7.94 4.99 -0.86
C HIS A 64 -6.74 4.75 -1.77
N HIS A 65 -6.94 4.20 -2.98
CA HIS A 65 -5.86 3.97 -3.94
C HIS A 65 -5.29 5.28 -4.51
N ALA A 66 -6.14 6.29 -4.70
CA ALA A 66 -5.68 7.62 -5.10
C ALA A 66 -4.82 8.26 -3.99
N ALA A 67 -5.19 8.11 -2.73
CA ALA A 67 -4.41 8.58 -1.58
C ALA A 67 -3.08 7.81 -1.43
N GLN A 68 -3.07 6.49 -1.62
CA GLN A 68 -1.84 5.69 -1.68
C GLN A 68 -0.90 6.21 -2.77
N LEU A 69 -1.43 6.47 -3.97
CA LEU A 69 -0.65 7.05 -5.07
C LEU A 69 -0.12 8.44 -4.74
N ALA A 70 -0.88 9.27 -4.02
CA ALA A 70 -0.41 10.60 -3.60
C ALA A 70 0.81 10.50 -2.67
N VAL A 71 0.81 9.58 -1.70
CA VAL A 71 1.96 9.32 -0.82
C VAL A 71 3.15 8.80 -1.61
N ILE A 72 2.96 7.84 -2.52
CA ILE A 72 4.02 7.30 -3.40
C ILE A 72 4.65 8.42 -4.24
N ARG A 73 3.82 9.29 -4.82
CA ARG A 73 4.29 10.45 -5.60
C ARG A 73 5.11 11.41 -4.76
N ALA A 74 4.61 11.78 -3.59
CA ALA A 74 5.30 12.71 -2.71
C ALA A 74 6.68 12.17 -2.27
N LEU A 75 6.77 10.89 -1.93
CA LEU A 75 8.04 10.23 -1.61
C LEU A 75 8.98 10.20 -2.81
N LYS A 76 8.50 9.84 -4.00
CA LYS A 76 9.33 9.80 -5.21
C LYS A 76 9.83 11.17 -5.59
N GLU A 77 8.98 12.19 -5.57
CA GLU A 77 9.31 13.59 -5.87
C GLU A 77 10.31 14.17 -4.84
N SER A 78 10.30 13.68 -3.60
CA SER A 78 11.29 14.06 -2.59
C SER A 78 12.68 13.45 -2.80
N GLY A 79 12.88 12.65 -3.85
CA GLY A 79 14.15 11.99 -4.18
C GLY A 79 14.41 10.70 -3.39
N ALA A 80 13.42 10.16 -2.67
CA ALA A 80 13.60 8.91 -1.93
C ALA A 80 13.91 7.73 -2.86
N LYS A 81 14.91 6.92 -2.50
CA LYS A 81 15.07 5.58 -3.07
C LYS A 81 13.99 4.70 -2.48
N MET A 82 13.03 4.25 -3.30
CA MET A 82 11.86 3.56 -2.78
C MET A 82 11.43 2.41 -3.68
N ALA A 83 10.67 1.50 -3.10
CA ALA A 83 9.91 0.47 -3.78
C ALA A 83 8.48 0.40 -3.21
N VAL A 84 7.58 -0.28 -3.93
CA VAL A 84 6.21 -0.52 -3.47
C VAL A 84 6.02 -2.01 -3.24
N GLY A 85 5.74 -2.39 -2.00
CA GLY A 85 5.38 -3.75 -1.59
C GLY A 85 3.88 -3.96 -1.73
N LEU A 86 3.49 -5.09 -2.28
CA LEU A 86 2.12 -5.38 -2.72
C LEU A 86 1.56 -6.63 -2.03
N GLU A 87 0.53 -6.46 -1.20
CA GLU A 87 -0.27 -7.60 -0.71
C GLU A 87 -0.93 -8.36 -1.87
N MET A 88 -1.37 -7.63 -2.90
CA MET A 88 -2.12 -8.16 -4.03
C MET A 88 -1.29 -9.04 -4.97
N PHE A 89 0.01 -9.14 -4.78
CA PHE A 89 0.89 -9.99 -5.59
C PHE A 89 1.65 -11.02 -4.75
N ARG A 90 1.67 -12.24 -5.28
CA ARG A 90 2.51 -13.31 -4.72
C ARG A 90 3.98 -13.06 -5.04
N SER A 91 4.86 -13.49 -4.16
CA SER A 91 6.32 -13.38 -4.35
C SER A 91 6.83 -14.19 -5.56
N ASP A 92 6.16 -15.28 -5.94
CA ASP A 92 6.49 -16.06 -7.15
C ASP A 92 6.10 -15.35 -8.46
N SER A 93 5.33 -14.27 -8.40
CA SER A 93 5.01 -13.39 -9.54
C SER A 93 6.04 -12.28 -9.74
N GLN A 94 7.11 -12.21 -8.94
CA GLN A 94 8.15 -11.17 -9.02
C GLN A 94 8.73 -10.96 -10.43
N PRO A 95 9.04 -12.00 -11.22
CA PRO A 95 9.55 -11.81 -12.60
C PRO A 95 8.58 -11.01 -13.50
N ALA A 96 7.27 -11.09 -13.26
CA ALA A 96 6.29 -10.32 -14.02
C ALA A 96 6.25 -8.86 -13.58
N LEU A 97 6.36 -8.59 -12.27
CA LEU A 97 6.48 -7.24 -11.71
C LEU A 97 7.74 -6.54 -12.22
N ASP A 98 8.86 -7.23 -12.26
CA ASP A 98 10.13 -6.69 -12.77
C ASP A 98 10.00 -6.29 -14.25
N ARG A 99 9.50 -7.20 -15.10
CA ARG A 99 9.26 -6.93 -16.52
C ARG A 99 8.26 -5.79 -16.76
N TRP A 100 7.25 -5.65 -15.88
CA TRP A 100 6.31 -4.53 -15.96
C TRP A 100 7.02 -3.19 -15.71
N VAL A 101 7.82 -3.11 -14.65
CA VAL A 101 8.60 -1.90 -14.31
C VAL A 101 9.66 -1.58 -15.38
N GLU A 102 10.29 -2.60 -15.97
CA GLU A 102 11.20 -2.44 -17.09
C GLU A 102 10.52 -1.95 -18.37
N GLY A 103 9.18 -2.13 -18.50
CA GLY A 103 8.43 -1.80 -19.69
C GLY A 103 8.52 -2.85 -20.79
N THR A 104 8.97 -4.08 -20.46
CA THR A 104 9.11 -5.21 -21.39
C THR A 104 7.88 -6.14 -21.40
N LEU A 105 6.88 -5.84 -20.58
CA LEU A 105 5.61 -6.57 -20.51
C LEU A 105 4.45 -5.68 -20.92
N ASP A 106 3.64 -6.13 -21.90
CA ASP A 106 2.44 -5.43 -22.36
C ASP A 106 1.41 -5.31 -21.23
N GLU A 107 0.62 -4.24 -21.23
CA GLU A 107 -0.44 -4.01 -20.25
C GLU A 107 -1.49 -5.12 -20.26
N SER A 108 -1.92 -5.60 -21.41
CA SER A 108 -2.91 -6.68 -21.51
C SER A 108 -2.43 -8.00 -20.90
N LYS A 109 -1.12 -8.30 -21.01
CA LYS A 109 -0.50 -9.47 -20.37
C LYS A 109 -0.33 -9.26 -18.88
N PHE A 110 0.07 -8.04 -18.46
CA PHE A 110 0.21 -7.72 -17.06
C PHE A 110 -1.13 -7.77 -16.32
N GLN A 111 -2.21 -7.26 -16.94
CA GLN A 111 -3.58 -7.35 -16.37
C GLN A 111 -4.02 -8.79 -16.15
N LYS A 112 -3.71 -9.73 -17.06
CA LYS A 112 -4.01 -11.16 -16.84
C LYS A 112 -3.28 -11.68 -15.60
N ILE A 113 -2.00 -11.36 -15.45
CA ILE A 113 -1.21 -11.76 -14.27
C ILE A 113 -1.75 -11.09 -13.01
N PHE A 114 -2.19 -9.82 -13.09
CA PHE A 114 -2.86 -9.15 -11.99
C PHE A 114 -4.12 -9.92 -11.56
N PHE A 115 -5.00 -10.29 -12.48
CA PHE A 115 -6.23 -11.05 -12.17
C PHE A 115 -5.95 -12.48 -11.66
N ASP A 116 -4.84 -13.10 -12.04
CA ASP A 116 -4.38 -14.37 -11.46
C ASP A 116 -3.93 -14.23 -10.01
N ASN A 117 -3.52 -13.02 -9.60
CA ASN A 117 -3.11 -12.70 -8.24
C ASN A 117 -4.24 -12.08 -7.41
N TRP A 118 -5.07 -11.20 -8.02
CA TRP A 118 -6.03 -10.36 -7.30
C TRP A 118 -7.41 -10.32 -7.97
N SER A 119 -8.47 -10.35 -7.17
CA SER A 119 -9.84 -10.46 -7.68
C SER A 119 -10.56 -9.11 -7.85
N TYR A 120 -9.91 -8.00 -7.53
CA TYR A 120 -10.48 -6.65 -7.63
C TYR A 120 -10.23 -6.05 -9.02
N PRO A 121 -11.04 -5.05 -9.45
CA PRO A 121 -10.91 -4.46 -10.77
C PRO A 121 -9.54 -3.80 -11.01
N TRP A 122 -9.00 -3.95 -12.21
CA TRP A 122 -7.79 -3.25 -12.63
C TRP A 122 -7.92 -1.72 -12.54
N SER A 123 -9.12 -1.18 -12.81
CA SER A 123 -9.39 0.25 -12.76
C SER A 123 -9.05 0.90 -11.43
N THR A 124 -9.16 0.16 -10.33
CA THR A 124 -8.85 0.67 -8.98
C THR A 124 -7.35 0.78 -8.73
N TYR A 125 -6.55 -0.16 -9.24
CA TYR A 125 -5.11 -0.25 -8.96
C TYR A 125 -4.22 0.22 -10.12
N GLY A 126 -4.72 0.21 -11.34
CA GLY A 126 -3.94 0.45 -12.57
C GLY A 126 -3.16 1.76 -12.54
N MET A 127 -3.68 2.80 -11.90
CA MET A 127 -2.99 4.09 -11.75
C MET A 127 -1.67 3.97 -10.97
N ILE A 128 -1.62 3.10 -9.96
CA ILE A 128 -0.41 2.87 -9.14
C ILE A 128 0.62 2.09 -9.96
N PHE A 129 0.17 1.01 -10.61
CA PHE A 129 1.04 0.18 -11.45
C PHE A 129 1.64 0.94 -12.63
N ASN A 130 0.82 1.76 -13.31
CA ASN A 130 1.27 2.61 -14.42
C ASN A 130 2.28 3.66 -13.93
N TYR A 131 2.01 4.32 -12.82
CA TYR A 131 2.94 5.28 -12.24
C TYR A 131 4.27 4.62 -11.84
N ALA A 132 4.23 3.43 -11.23
CA ALA A 132 5.44 2.69 -10.87
C ALA A 132 6.29 2.34 -12.10
N ARG A 133 5.66 1.86 -13.19
CA ARG A 133 6.33 1.61 -14.47
C ARG A 133 6.96 2.89 -15.04
N ASP A 134 6.20 3.96 -15.12
CA ASP A 134 6.65 5.23 -15.72
C ASP A 134 7.80 5.88 -14.94
N LYS A 135 7.82 5.70 -13.62
CA LYS A 135 8.85 6.24 -12.72
C LYS A 135 9.93 5.23 -12.35
N LYS A 136 9.90 4.03 -12.93
CA LYS A 136 10.85 2.95 -12.65
C LYS A 136 10.97 2.65 -11.16
N ILE A 137 9.80 2.58 -10.46
CA ILE A 137 9.72 2.24 -9.05
C ILE A 137 9.57 0.71 -8.96
N PRO A 138 10.49 0.00 -8.29
CA PRO A 138 10.36 -1.44 -8.09
C PRO A 138 9.03 -1.80 -7.40
N LEU A 139 8.38 -2.85 -7.89
CA LEU A 139 7.19 -3.45 -7.32
C LEU A 139 7.56 -4.81 -6.73
N ILE A 140 7.17 -5.08 -5.50
CA ILE A 140 7.57 -6.28 -4.76
C ILE A 140 6.33 -7.07 -4.37
N GLY A 141 6.22 -8.32 -4.84
CA GLY A 141 5.16 -9.23 -4.42
C GLY A 141 5.43 -9.75 -3.01
N LEU A 142 4.52 -9.46 -2.08
CA LEU A 142 4.71 -9.81 -0.67
C LEU A 142 3.97 -11.09 -0.26
N ASN A 143 3.00 -11.56 -1.04
CA ASN A 143 2.08 -12.61 -0.64
C ASN A 143 2.55 -14.02 -1.07
N VAL A 144 1.79 -15.01 -0.65
CA VAL A 144 1.91 -16.43 -1.05
C VAL A 144 0.69 -16.88 -1.84
N PRO A 145 0.75 -18.06 -2.51
CA PRO A 145 -0.41 -18.64 -3.18
C PRO A 145 -1.64 -18.75 -2.26
N ARG A 146 -2.80 -18.28 -2.75
CA ARG A 146 -4.08 -18.22 -1.99
C ARG A 146 -4.55 -19.57 -1.46
N GLU A 147 -4.19 -20.66 -2.12
CA GLU A 147 -4.51 -22.01 -1.67
C GLU A 147 -3.90 -22.33 -0.30
N ILE A 148 -2.73 -21.77 0.03
CA ILE A 148 -2.08 -21.97 1.33
C ILE A 148 -2.91 -21.31 2.42
N THR A 149 -3.19 -20.02 2.29
CA THR A 149 -3.95 -19.27 3.33
C THR A 149 -5.40 -19.77 3.43
N ARG A 150 -6.01 -20.17 2.30
CA ARG A 150 -7.34 -20.78 2.30
C ARG A 150 -7.36 -22.11 3.04
N GLN A 151 -6.36 -22.98 2.80
CA GLN A 151 -6.25 -24.26 3.51
C GLN A 151 -6.07 -24.01 5.02
N VAL A 152 -5.22 -23.06 5.40
CA VAL A 152 -5.05 -22.71 6.82
C VAL A 152 -6.36 -22.21 7.42
N ALA A 153 -7.11 -21.35 6.74
CA ALA A 153 -8.40 -20.84 7.21
C ALA A 153 -9.46 -21.96 7.40
N GLN A 154 -9.39 -23.04 6.60
CA GLN A 154 -10.34 -24.14 6.65
C GLN A 154 -9.93 -25.27 7.58
N GLN A 155 -8.64 -25.59 7.67
CA GLN A 155 -8.11 -26.82 8.28
C GLN A 155 -6.98 -26.58 9.29
N GLY A 156 -6.58 -25.32 9.49
CA GLY A 156 -5.49 -24.92 10.37
C GLY A 156 -4.10 -25.06 9.75
N PHE A 157 -3.12 -24.39 10.36
CA PHE A 157 -1.74 -24.36 9.87
C PHE A 157 -1.07 -25.74 9.84
N LYS A 158 -1.45 -26.62 10.75
CA LYS A 158 -0.91 -28.00 10.82
C LYS A 158 -1.29 -28.86 9.60
N SER A 159 -2.35 -28.52 8.87
CA SER A 159 -2.80 -29.25 7.68
C SER A 159 -1.89 -29.09 6.47
N LEU A 160 -1.00 -28.09 6.47
CA LEU A 160 -0.08 -27.84 5.35
C LEU A 160 0.92 -28.97 5.19
N ASN A 161 1.12 -29.40 3.94
CA ASN A 161 2.14 -30.37 3.57
C ASN A 161 3.55 -29.73 3.54
N GLU A 162 4.59 -30.56 3.35
CA GLU A 162 5.99 -30.08 3.34
C GLU A 162 6.27 -29.04 2.25
N THR A 163 5.74 -29.24 1.04
CA THR A 163 5.93 -28.32 -0.09
C THR A 163 5.32 -26.95 0.21
N GLN A 164 4.11 -26.93 0.83
CA GLN A 164 3.46 -25.69 1.23
C GLN A 164 4.21 -25.00 2.37
N ARG A 165 4.69 -25.76 3.36
CA ARG A 165 5.49 -25.23 4.47
C ARG A 165 6.83 -24.68 3.99
N ALA A 166 7.45 -25.30 2.97
CA ALA A 166 8.69 -24.79 2.38
C ALA A 166 8.53 -23.37 1.80
N LYS A 167 7.34 -23.06 1.27
CA LYS A 167 7.00 -21.67 0.83
C LYS A 167 6.80 -20.68 1.98
N LEU A 168 6.66 -21.19 3.20
CA LEU A 168 6.51 -20.43 4.43
C LEU A 168 7.75 -20.54 5.32
N SER A 169 8.95 -20.71 4.71
CA SER A 169 10.21 -20.76 5.44
C SER A 169 10.34 -19.53 6.36
N ASN A 170 10.86 -19.73 7.58
CA ASN A 170 11.00 -18.70 8.60
C ASN A 170 9.68 -18.16 9.21
N ILE A 171 8.55 -18.86 9.00
CA ILE A 171 7.28 -18.53 9.63
C ILE A 171 6.90 -19.54 10.70
N THR A 172 6.58 -19.03 11.88
CA THR A 172 5.90 -19.78 12.94
C THR A 172 4.48 -19.26 13.09
N CYS A 173 3.50 -20.16 13.00
CA CYS A 173 2.10 -19.80 13.24
C CYS A 173 1.74 -20.11 14.70
N ARG A 174 2.02 -19.16 15.59
CA ARG A 174 1.61 -19.22 17.00
C ARG A 174 0.73 -18.00 17.29
N VAL A 175 -0.57 -18.23 17.26
CA VAL A 175 -1.58 -17.22 17.60
C VAL A 175 -1.59 -17.05 19.12
N ASP A 176 -1.26 -15.85 19.60
CA ASP A 176 -1.40 -15.47 21.01
C ASP A 176 -2.74 -14.75 21.27
N LYS A 177 -3.06 -14.56 22.54
CA LYS A 177 -4.34 -13.96 22.96
C LYS A 177 -4.50 -12.54 22.41
N GLU A 178 -3.44 -11.74 22.43
CA GLU A 178 -3.45 -10.35 21.96
C GLU A 178 -3.79 -10.27 20.49
N TYR A 179 -3.17 -11.14 19.67
CA TYR A 179 -3.48 -11.22 18.25
C TYR A 179 -4.92 -11.71 17.99
N MET A 180 -5.41 -12.66 18.78
CA MET A 180 -6.82 -13.08 18.67
C MET A 180 -7.79 -11.95 19.00
N ASP A 181 -7.50 -11.16 20.03
CA ASP A 181 -8.34 -10.04 20.44
C ASP A 181 -8.30 -8.93 19.37
N TYR A 182 -7.12 -8.68 18.78
CA TYR A 182 -6.98 -7.81 17.63
C TYR A 182 -7.84 -8.27 16.43
N ILE A 183 -7.74 -9.54 16.03
CA ILE A 183 -8.53 -10.10 14.92
C ILE A 183 -10.03 -9.99 15.18
N LYS A 184 -10.49 -10.23 16.41
CA LYS A 184 -11.91 -10.03 16.79
C LYS A 184 -12.35 -8.58 16.59
N LYS A 185 -11.50 -7.61 16.96
CA LYS A 185 -11.79 -6.17 16.80
C LYS A 185 -11.79 -5.77 15.33
N ALA A 186 -10.75 -6.16 14.57
CA ALA A 186 -10.53 -5.72 13.20
C ALA A 186 -11.54 -6.32 12.19
N PHE A 187 -11.94 -7.58 12.40
CA PHE A 187 -12.78 -8.33 11.44
C PHE A 187 -14.17 -8.64 11.96
N GLY A 188 -14.49 -8.30 13.23
CA GLY A 188 -15.77 -8.60 13.88
C GLY A 188 -15.93 -10.06 14.29
N ALA A 189 -16.53 -10.32 15.46
CA ALA A 189 -16.67 -11.66 16.03
C ALA A 189 -17.59 -12.60 15.20
N HIS A 190 -18.42 -12.06 14.32
CA HIS A 190 -19.44 -12.80 13.56
C HIS A 190 -19.19 -12.85 12.05
N ALA A 191 -18.08 -12.29 11.56
CA ALA A 191 -17.81 -12.15 10.11
C ALA A 191 -17.38 -13.48 9.44
N HIS A 192 -17.23 -14.57 10.18
CA HIS A 192 -16.51 -15.76 9.70
C HIS A 192 -17.41 -16.92 9.27
N GLY A 193 -18.72 -16.77 9.30
CA GLY A 193 -19.67 -17.84 8.94
C GLY A 193 -19.39 -19.12 9.75
N ASN A 194 -19.26 -20.26 9.06
CA ASN A 194 -18.96 -21.57 9.68
C ASN A 194 -17.45 -21.85 9.86
N LEU A 195 -16.57 -20.85 9.68
CA LEU A 195 -15.13 -21.05 9.82
C LEU A 195 -14.74 -21.16 11.30
N ASN A 196 -13.77 -22.04 11.58
CA ASN A 196 -13.15 -22.08 12.90
C ASN A 196 -12.36 -20.81 13.15
N PHE A 197 -12.72 -20.03 14.18
CA PHE A 197 -12.10 -18.74 14.47
C PHE A 197 -10.58 -18.86 14.71
N THR A 198 -10.11 -19.93 15.34
CA THR A 198 -8.67 -20.15 15.53
C THR A 198 -7.97 -20.34 14.20
N TYR A 199 -8.51 -21.11 13.27
CA TYR A 199 -7.94 -21.30 11.93
C TYR A 199 -7.98 -20.01 11.11
N PHE A 200 -9.01 -19.19 11.29
CA PHE A 200 -9.05 -17.87 10.70
C PHE A 200 -7.91 -16.99 11.23
N CYS A 201 -7.69 -16.94 12.54
CA CYS A 201 -6.55 -16.22 13.14
C CYS A 201 -5.20 -16.75 12.62
N GLU A 202 -5.06 -18.09 12.50
CA GLU A 202 -3.84 -18.68 11.93
C GLU A 202 -3.61 -18.24 10.49
N ALA A 203 -4.66 -18.17 9.66
CA ALA A 203 -4.55 -17.72 8.28
C ALA A 203 -4.14 -16.24 8.18
N GLN A 204 -4.75 -15.37 9.00
CA GLN A 204 -4.36 -13.96 9.06
C GLN A 204 -2.91 -13.79 9.52
N LEU A 205 -2.51 -14.57 10.54
CA LEU A 205 -1.13 -14.54 11.03
C LEU A 205 -0.12 -15.04 10.00
N VAL A 206 -0.48 -16.03 9.18
CA VAL A 206 0.36 -16.47 8.05
C VAL A 206 0.53 -15.37 7.03
N TRP A 207 -0.54 -14.65 6.68
CA TRP A 207 -0.45 -13.50 5.77
C TRP A 207 0.46 -12.41 6.32
N ASP A 208 0.23 -11.96 7.56
CA ASP A 208 1.05 -10.92 8.19
C ASP A 208 2.52 -11.30 8.26
N ASN A 209 2.80 -12.56 8.60
CA ASN A 209 4.17 -13.05 8.71
C ASN A 209 4.88 -13.10 7.34
N ILE A 210 4.23 -13.64 6.31
CA ILE A 210 4.90 -13.79 5.00
C ILE A 210 5.13 -12.43 4.35
N MET A 211 4.18 -11.51 4.45
CA MET A 211 4.38 -10.16 3.94
C MET A 211 5.51 -9.44 4.68
N ALA A 212 5.60 -9.63 6.00
CA ALA A 212 6.70 -9.08 6.79
C ALA A 212 8.07 -9.68 6.39
N VAL A 213 8.15 -11.00 6.20
CA VAL A 213 9.38 -11.69 5.78
C VAL A 213 9.82 -11.18 4.40
N ASN A 214 8.93 -11.21 3.40
CA ASN A 214 9.25 -10.77 2.05
C ASN A 214 9.65 -9.28 1.99
N ALA A 215 9.00 -8.43 2.80
CA ALA A 215 9.35 -7.02 2.92
C ALA A 215 10.77 -6.83 3.50
N LEU A 216 11.11 -7.57 4.56
CA LEU A 216 12.43 -7.50 5.18
C LEU A 216 13.52 -8.08 4.27
N GLU A 217 13.27 -9.20 3.59
CA GLU A 217 14.22 -9.78 2.60
C GLU A 217 14.52 -8.80 1.46
N TYR A 218 13.54 -8.02 1.01
CA TYR A 218 13.78 -6.97 0.03
C TYR A 218 14.68 -5.86 0.61
N LEU A 219 14.38 -5.39 1.82
CA LEU A 219 15.12 -4.30 2.47
C LEU A 219 16.54 -4.68 2.89
N ASP A 220 16.78 -5.94 3.20
CA ASP A 220 18.13 -6.46 3.48
C ASP A 220 19.03 -6.40 2.24
N LYS A 221 18.46 -6.67 1.05
CA LYS A 221 19.14 -6.56 -0.23
C LYS A 221 19.24 -5.11 -0.74
N ASN A 222 18.43 -4.20 -0.18
CA ASN A 222 18.32 -2.80 -0.58
C ASN A 222 18.37 -1.85 0.65
N PRO A 223 19.54 -1.76 1.31
CA PRO A 223 19.65 -1.09 2.63
C PRO A 223 19.35 0.40 2.62
N GLU A 224 19.32 1.06 1.47
CA GLU A 224 18.99 2.49 1.34
C GLU A 224 17.53 2.74 0.89
N ALA A 225 16.76 1.69 0.59
CA ALA A 225 15.39 1.84 0.08
C ALA A 225 14.40 2.07 1.22
N THR A 226 13.38 2.87 0.96
CA THR A 226 12.12 2.88 1.71
C THR A 226 11.12 1.98 1.01
N LEU A 227 10.48 1.07 1.73
CA LEU A 227 9.41 0.22 1.21
C LEU A 227 8.05 0.79 1.60
N VAL A 228 7.25 1.19 0.62
CA VAL A 228 5.85 1.57 0.80
C VAL A 228 5.00 0.33 0.59
N VAL A 229 4.34 -0.15 1.64
CA VAL A 229 3.52 -1.37 1.59
C VAL A 229 2.05 -0.98 1.41
N LEU A 230 1.43 -1.49 0.35
CA LEU A 230 0.00 -1.37 0.09
C LEU A 230 -0.70 -2.66 0.53
N THR A 231 -1.64 -2.53 1.46
CA THR A 231 -2.31 -3.68 2.06
C THR A 231 -3.67 -3.29 2.63
N GLY A 232 -4.56 -4.25 2.81
CA GLY A 232 -5.83 -4.02 3.49
C GLY A 232 -5.63 -3.45 4.89
N THR A 233 -6.55 -2.59 5.33
CA THR A 233 -6.49 -1.90 6.64
C THR A 233 -6.21 -2.87 7.79
N GLY A 234 -6.81 -4.07 7.75
CA GLY A 234 -6.58 -5.10 8.77
C GLY A 234 -5.12 -5.57 8.87
N HIS A 235 -4.39 -5.64 7.76
CA HIS A 235 -2.98 -6.03 7.76
C HIS A 235 -2.04 -4.85 8.04
N ALA A 236 -2.48 -3.61 7.74
CA ALA A 236 -1.69 -2.40 7.97
C ALA A 236 -1.62 -1.99 9.45
N GLN A 237 -2.63 -2.28 10.27
CA GLN A 237 -2.66 -1.91 11.70
C GLN A 237 -1.43 -2.45 12.46
N LYS A 238 -0.98 -1.69 13.46
CA LYS A 238 0.28 -1.96 14.19
C LYS A 238 0.34 -3.34 14.86
N ASP A 239 -0.81 -3.95 15.17
CA ASP A 239 -0.90 -5.30 15.74
C ASP A 239 -0.82 -6.44 14.70
N ALA A 240 -0.88 -6.13 13.41
CA ALA A 240 -0.84 -7.07 12.31
C ALA A 240 0.58 -7.23 11.72
N MET A 241 0.76 -6.98 10.41
CA MET A 241 2.05 -7.06 9.73
C MET A 241 3.15 -6.23 10.43
N PRO A 242 2.92 -4.98 10.88
CA PRO A 242 3.94 -4.23 11.61
C PRO A 242 4.46 -4.93 12.87
N ARG A 243 3.59 -5.62 13.61
CA ARG A 243 4.00 -6.44 14.77
C ARG A 243 4.96 -7.56 14.36
N GLN A 244 4.72 -8.20 13.20
CA GLN A 244 5.59 -9.25 12.70
C GLN A 244 6.94 -8.72 12.20
N ILE A 245 6.96 -7.50 11.65
CA ILE A 245 8.19 -6.78 11.30
C ILE A 245 9.01 -6.48 12.56
N ARG A 246 8.39 -5.91 13.61
CA ARG A 246 9.07 -5.57 14.88
C ARG A 246 9.64 -6.77 15.62
N LYS A 247 9.03 -7.96 15.47
CA LYS A 247 9.58 -9.22 16.02
C LYS A 247 10.90 -9.64 15.35
N ARG A 248 11.21 -9.13 14.16
CA ARG A 248 12.35 -9.57 13.33
C ARG A 248 13.37 -8.46 13.07
N SER A 249 12.99 -7.20 13.24
CA SER A 249 13.80 -6.05 12.84
C SER A 249 13.51 -4.83 13.72
N GLN A 250 14.52 -3.96 13.85
CA GLN A 250 14.43 -2.67 14.52
C GLN A 250 14.24 -1.50 13.53
N LEU A 251 13.88 -1.79 12.26
CA LEU A 251 13.64 -0.76 11.27
C LEU A 251 12.46 0.13 11.68
N ASN A 252 12.63 1.44 11.53
CA ASN A 252 11.55 2.40 11.76
C ASN A 252 10.44 2.15 10.73
N LEU A 253 9.21 2.18 11.20
CA LEU A 253 8.03 2.06 10.36
C LEU A 253 6.95 3.08 10.75
N ALA A 254 6.17 3.50 9.77
CA ALA A 254 4.97 4.30 9.94
C ALA A 254 3.75 3.59 9.36
N VAL A 255 2.60 3.81 9.98
CA VAL A 255 1.30 3.27 9.56
C VAL A 255 0.35 4.40 9.24
N ILE A 256 -0.21 4.38 8.03
CA ILE A 256 -1.24 5.30 7.56
C ILE A 256 -2.50 4.48 7.27
N LEU A 257 -3.61 4.76 7.94
CA LEU A 257 -4.89 4.09 7.70
C LEU A 257 -5.89 5.04 7.04
N PRO A 258 -6.83 4.56 6.24
CA PRO A 258 -7.95 5.39 5.80
C PRO A 258 -8.91 5.62 6.96
N GLN A 259 -9.48 6.82 7.03
CA GLN A 259 -10.65 7.08 7.87
C GLN A 259 -11.82 6.22 7.39
N VAL A 260 -12.48 5.56 8.32
CA VAL A 260 -13.71 4.79 8.06
C VAL A 260 -14.75 5.23 9.06
N LYS A 261 -15.78 5.92 8.57
CA LYS A 261 -16.83 6.50 9.41
C LYS A 261 -17.44 5.48 10.38
N GLY A 262 -17.42 5.83 11.67
CA GLY A 262 -17.93 4.98 12.75
C GLY A 262 -17.02 3.84 13.19
N ILE A 263 -15.85 3.64 12.54
CA ILE A 263 -14.93 2.51 12.83
C ILE A 263 -13.51 3.01 13.07
N VAL A 264 -12.95 3.73 12.10
CA VAL A 264 -11.58 4.25 12.12
C VAL A 264 -11.65 5.77 11.99
N GLU A 265 -11.67 6.46 13.10
CA GLU A 265 -11.82 7.92 13.18
C GLU A 265 -10.81 8.53 14.16
N PRO A 266 -10.51 9.83 14.07
CA PRO A 266 -9.61 10.51 14.99
C PRO A 266 -9.92 10.29 16.47
N GLN A 267 -11.20 10.06 16.82
CA GLN A 267 -11.65 9.85 18.20
C GLN A 267 -11.57 8.39 18.65
N THR A 268 -11.44 7.43 17.73
CA THR A 268 -11.50 5.99 18.02
C THR A 268 -10.16 5.28 17.83
N VAL A 269 -9.25 5.85 17.03
CA VAL A 269 -7.94 5.30 16.75
C VAL A 269 -6.87 5.97 17.62
N ASN A 270 -5.94 5.17 18.12
CA ASN A 270 -4.84 5.63 18.96
C ASN A 270 -3.47 5.28 18.34
N ASP A 271 -2.40 5.75 18.98
CA ASP A 271 -1.04 5.56 18.53
C ASP A 271 -0.53 4.11 18.55
N GLN A 272 -1.26 3.19 19.22
CA GLN A 272 -0.97 1.75 19.15
C GLN A 272 -1.51 1.11 17.88
N GLU A 273 -2.43 1.77 17.17
CA GLU A 273 -3.06 1.25 15.96
C GLU A 273 -2.46 1.83 14.68
N ALA A 274 -2.18 3.15 14.67
CA ALA A 274 -1.59 3.84 13.51
C ALA A 274 -0.81 5.10 13.93
N ASP A 275 -0.15 5.74 12.96
CA ASP A 275 0.51 7.03 13.13
C ASP A 275 -0.29 8.16 12.50
N TYR A 276 -0.97 7.87 11.38
CA TYR A 276 -1.78 8.83 10.64
C TYR A 276 -3.08 8.20 10.14
N LEU A 277 -4.12 9.04 9.99
CA LEU A 277 -5.33 8.71 9.22
C LEU A 277 -5.38 9.58 7.95
N MET A 278 -5.73 8.97 6.82
CA MET A 278 -6.13 9.70 5.61
C MET A 278 -7.57 10.18 5.80
N LEU A 279 -7.78 11.50 5.68
CA LEU A 279 -9.08 12.14 5.89
C LEU A 279 -9.78 12.40 4.57
N ASP A 280 -11.13 12.54 4.65
CA ASP A 280 -11.97 13.01 3.54
C ASP A 280 -11.83 12.19 2.25
N LEU A 281 -11.83 10.86 2.39
CA LEU A 281 -11.76 9.89 1.30
C LEU A 281 -13.10 9.21 1.05
#